data_04fc1ae94f861551aa2c214a9b233602
#
_entry.id   04fc1ae94f861551aa2c214a9b233602
#
_cell.length_a   1.000
_cell.length_b   1.000
_cell.length_c   1.000
_cell.angle_alpha   90.00
_cell.angle_beta   90.00
_cell.angle_gamma   90.00
#
_symmetry.space_group_name_H-M   'P 1'
#
loop_
_entity.id
_entity.type
_entity.pdbx_description
1 polymer ?
#
loop_
_entity_poly.entity_id
_entity_poly.type
_entity_poly.pdbx_seq_one_letter_code
_entity_poly.pdbx_strand_id
1 'polypeptide(L)'
;MRVPRISYARGADGVSLAFTVAGDGPALVFVPWVPFSNLRMEWQNPLLHQVFEQLAQELTLVHYDGRGTGHSQRDVTDVSLEAMVSDLDAVIGRAGLAQVSLLGQYNSCPHAIAYAARHPERVNRMVLFGGSARGWTAMSAKQTQALLSLEVSWRPRNPSRRR
;
A
#
# COMPACT_ATOMS: atom_id res chain seq x y z
N MET A 1 -10.94 10.68 16.05
CA MET A 1 -10.70 9.55 15.13
C MET A 1 -9.72 8.60 15.80
N ARG A 2 -10.16 7.36 16.02
CA ARG A 2 -9.33 6.38 16.75
C ARG A 2 -8.55 5.53 15.74
N VAL A 3 -7.24 5.57 15.81
CA VAL A 3 -6.36 4.67 15.02
C VAL A 3 -6.51 3.26 15.62
N PRO A 4 -6.75 2.20 14.83
CA PRO A 4 -6.74 0.84 15.33
C PRO A 4 -5.38 0.50 15.97
N ARG A 5 -5.39 -0.52 16.85
CA ARG A 5 -4.16 -0.96 17.52
C ARG A 5 -3.12 -1.39 16.48
N ILE A 6 -1.94 -0.79 16.54
CA ILE A 6 -0.80 -1.19 15.71
C ILE A 6 -0.21 -2.48 16.30
N SER A 7 -0.07 -3.48 15.45
CA SER A 7 0.61 -4.74 15.69
C SER A 7 1.83 -4.86 14.79
N TYR A 8 2.69 -5.85 15.03
CA TYR A 8 3.89 -6.02 14.22
C TYR A 8 4.00 -7.44 13.69
N ALA A 9 4.32 -7.55 12.40
CA ALA A 9 4.79 -8.76 11.74
C ALA A 9 6.31 -8.70 11.57
N ARG A 10 6.94 -9.85 11.31
CA ARG A 10 8.37 -9.92 11.03
C ARG A 10 8.58 -10.58 9.68
N GLY A 11 9.17 -9.84 8.75
CA GLY A 11 9.57 -10.34 7.44
C GLY A 11 10.57 -11.49 7.55
N ALA A 12 10.76 -12.24 6.48
CA ALA A 12 11.70 -13.37 6.45
C ALA A 12 13.16 -12.94 6.71
N ASP A 13 13.51 -11.70 6.37
CA ASP A 13 14.80 -11.05 6.62
C ASP A 13 14.88 -10.37 8.01
N GLY A 14 13.83 -10.53 8.84
CA GLY A 14 13.77 -9.98 10.19
C GLY A 14 13.25 -8.53 10.28
N VAL A 15 12.91 -7.88 9.15
CA VAL A 15 12.35 -6.53 9.14
C VAL A 15 11.01 -6.48 9.88
N SER A 16 10.86 -5.51 10.77
CA SER A 16 9.63 -5.31 11.56
C SER A 16 8.62 -4.45 10.77
N LEU A 17 7.41 -4.98 10.59
CA LEU A 17 6.34 -4.39 9.76
C LEU A 17 5.15 -4.05 10.65
N ALA A 18 4.81 -2.77 10.72
CA ALA A 18 3.66 -2.28 11.46
C ALA A 18 2.37 -2.48 10.65
N PHE A 19 1.34 -3.03 11.27
CA PHE A 19 0.04 -3.20 10.64
C PHE A 19 -1.11 -3.00 11.63
N THR A 20 -2.29 -2.76 11.08
CA THR A 20 -3.56 -2.67 11.80
C THR A 20 -4.57 -3.64 11.20
N VAL A 21 -5.50 -4.08 12.04
CA VAL A 21 -6.67 -4.87 11.61
C VAL A 21 -7.91 -4.17 12.14
N ALA A 22 -8.91 -3.96 11.29
CA ALA A 22 -10.19 -3.37 11.65
C ALA A 22 -11.33 -4.12 10.95
N GLY A 23 -12.46 -4.32 11.66
CA GLY A 23 -13.60 -5.08 11.15
C GLY A 23 -13.44 -6.60 11.29
N ASP A 24 -14.46 -7.36 10.88
CA ASP A 24 -14.56 -8.81 11.08
C ASP A 24 -15.20 -9.58 9.90
N GLY A 25 -15.29 -8.95 8.72
CA GLY A 25 -15.80 -9.57 7.49
C GLY A 25 -14.71 -10.28 6.64
N PRO A 26 -14.98 -10.54 5.36
CA PRO A 26 -13.98 -11.05 4.42
C PRO A 26 -12.72 -10.18 4.39
N ALA A 27 -11.55 -10.81 4.34
CA ALA A 27 -10.29 -10.09 4.46
C ALA A 27 -9.93 -9.27 3.21
N LEU A 28 -9.61 -7.99 3.42
CA LEU A 28 -9.04 -7.07 2.44
C LEU A 28 -7.71 -6.53 2.95
N VAL A 29 -6.64 -6.78 2.23
CA VAL A 29 -5.33 -6.20 2.52
C VAL A 29 -5.08 -5.01 1.62
N PHE A 30 -4.89 -3.85 2.24
CA PHE A 30 -4.47 -2.62 1.57
C PHE A 30 -2.95 -2.64 1.43
N VAL A 31 -2.46 -2.90 0.21
CA VAL A 31 -1.03 -2.99 -0.07
C VAL A 31 -0.42 -1.58 -0.10
N PRO A 32 0.59 -1.30 0.74
CA PRO A 32 1.05 0.06 0.97
C PRO A 32 1.67 0.69 -0.28
N TRP A 33 1.42 1.96 -0.44
CA TRP A 33 2.08 2.80 -1.43
C TRP A 33 3.45 3.29 -0.90
N VAL A 34 4.48 2.52 -1.12
CA VAL A 34 5.85 2.84 -0.70
C VAL A 34 6.43 3.91 -1.65
N PRO A 35 7.13 4.96 -1.16
CA PRO A 35 7.58 5.16 0.22
C PRO A 35 6.65 6.01 1.11
N PHE A 36 5.40 6.19 0.75
CA PHE A 36 4.51 7.19 1.36
C PHE A 36 3.55 6.64 2.41
N SER A 37 3.59 5.34 2.71
CA SER A 37 2.68 4.77 3.72
C SER A 37 3.00 5.26 5.13
N ASN A 38 1.95 5.63 5.86
CA ASN A 38 2.01 5.97 7.27
C ASN A 38 0.65 5.72 7.92
N LEU A 39 0.49 4.57 8.57
CA LEU A 39 -0.75 4.13 9.20
C LEU A 39 -1.41 5.22 10.05
N ARG A 40 -0.65 5.87 10.92
CA ARG A 40 -1.21 6.86 11.83
C ARG A 40 -1.73 8.08 11.07
N MET A 41 -0.95 8.60 10.12
CA MET A 41 -1.34 9.78 9.35
C MET A 41 -2.56 9.46 8.45
N GLU A 42 -2.57 8.28 7.84
CA GLU A 42 -3.66 7.86 6.96
C GLU A 42 -4.96 7.66 7.74
N TRP A 43 -4.93 7.00 8.90
CA TRP A 43 -6.09 6.86 9.79
C TRP A 43 -6.53 8.19 10.43
N GLN A 44 -5.66 9.17 10.57
CA GLN A 44 -5.99 10.51 11.07
C GLN A 44 -6.46 11.48 9.96
N ASN A 45 -6.27 11.13 8.69
CA ASN A 45 -6.79 11.91 7.58
C ASN A 45 -8.32 11.75 7.50
N PRO A 46 -9.12 12.83 7.55
CA PRO A 46 -10.59 12.72 7.63
C PRO A 46 -11.22 11.95 6.46
N LEU A 47 -10.71 12.10 5.24
CA LEU A 47 -11.24 11.42 4.05
C LEU A 47 -10.89 9.93 4.06
N LEU A 48 -9.62 9.60 4.33
CA LEU A 48 -9.18 8.20 4.37
C LEU A 48 -9.81 7.45 5.54
N HIS A 49 -9.92 8.10 6.70
CA HIS A 49 -10.60 7.53 7.87
C HIS A 49 -12.03 7.11 7.57
N GLN A 50 -12.80 7.98 6.91
CA GLN A 50 -14.17 7.66 6.50
C GLN A 50 -14.22 6.45 5.57
N VAL A 51 -13.30 6.37 4.60
CA VAL A 51 -13.20 5.22 3.69
C VAL A 51 -12.84 3.95 4.46
N PHE A 52 -11.83 4.01 5.33
CA PHE A 52 -11.40 2.86 6.12
C PHE A 52 -12.49 2.37 7.10
N GLU A 53 -13.22 3.29 7.73
CA GLU A 53 -14.35 2.93 8.60
C GLU A 53 -15.47 2.25 7.80
N GLN A 54 -15.82 2.77 6.62
CA GLN A 54 -16.82 2.15 5.76
C GLN A 54 -16.39 0.75 5.30
N LEU A 55 -15.14 0.59 4.90
CA LEU A 55 -14.61 -0.73 4.54
C LEU A 55 -14.63 -1.70 5.73
N ALA A 56 -14.26 -1.23 6.92
CA ALA A 56 -14.21 -2.06 8.12
C ALA A 56 -15.60 -2.45 8.68
N GLN A 57 -16.69 -1.84 8.22
CA GLN A 57 -18.05 -2.28 8.53
C GLN A 57 -18.43 -3.61 7.87
N GLU A 58 -17.85 -3.89 6.69
CA GLU A 58 -18.20 -5.04 5.87
C GLU A 58 -17.03 -6.04 5.70
N LEU A 59 -15.80 -5.60 5.98
CA LEU A 59 -14.57 -6.33 5.69
C LEU A 59 -13.65 -6.36 6.91
N THR A 60 -12.81 -7.36 6.98
CA THR A 60 -11.58 -7.33 7.81
C THR A 60 -10.51 -6.57 7.04
N LEU A 61 -10.37 -5.28 7.30
CA LEU A 61 -9.38 -4.43 6.67
C LEU A 61 -8.02 -4.60 7.36
N VAL A 62 -7.04 -5.12 6.64
CA VAL A 62 -5.63 -5.12 7.04
C VAL A 62 -4.92 -4.01 6.28
N HIS A 63 -4.31 -3.10 7.04
CA HIS A 63 -3.56 -1.99 6.50
C HIS A 63 -2.18 -1.97 7.16
N TYR A 64 -1.09 -1.82 6.40
CA TYR A 64 0.26 -1.88 6.94
C TYR A 64 1.18 -0.82 6.34
N ASP A 65 2.21 -0.45 7.09
CA ASP A 65 3.32 0.37 6.59
C ASP A 65 4.34 -0.51 5.88
N GLY A 66 4.71 -0.14 4.67
CA GLY A 66 5.79 -0.82 3.95
C GLY A 66 7.13 -0.68 4.67
N ARG A 67 8.07 -1.58 4.37
CA ARG A 67 9.45 -1.49 4.88
C ARG A 67 10.06 -0.12 4.57
N GLY A 68 10.82 0.43 5.50
CA GLY A 68 11.43 1.76 5.37
C GLY A 68 10.47 2.94 5.60
N THR A 69 9.17 2.71 5.90
CA THR A 69 8.16 3.76 6.00
C THR A 69 7.36 3.72 7.31
N GLY A 70 6.67 4.79 7.60
CA GLY A 70 5.74 4.92 8.71
C GLY A 70 6.27 4.40 10.04
N HIS A 71 5.55 3.45 10.63
CA HIS A 71 5.86 2.77 11.90
C HIS A 71 6.61 1.46 11.70
N SER A 72 6.83 1.01 10.44
CA SER A 72 7.70 -0.12 10.14
C SER A 72 9.17 0.24 10.35
N GLN A 73 10.03 -0.76 10.42
CA GLN A 73 11.47 -0.56 10.55
C GLN A 73 12.00 0.35 9.45
N ARG A 74 12.72 1.41 9.84
CA ARG A 74 13.19 2.48 8.93
C ARG A 74 14.55 2.17 8.30
N ASP A 75 15.41 1.50 9.04
CA ASP A 75 16.74 1.10 8.58
C ASP A 75 16.63 -0.22 7.82
N VAL A 76 16.42 -0.10 6.50
CA VAL A 76 16.29 -1.22 5.56
C VAL A 76 17.14 -0.95 4.32
N THR A 77 17.79 -1.97 3.81
CA THR A 77 18.66 -1.89 2.62
C THR A 77 18.02 -2.53 1.40
N ASP A 78 17.20 -3.56 1.60
CA ASP A 78 16.50 -4.25 0.51
C ASP A 78 15.07 -3.72 0.38
N VAL A 79 14.77 -3.10 -0.77
CA VAL A 79 13.45 -2.61 -1.18
C VAL A 79 13.02 -3.26 -2.50
N SER A 80 13.54 -4.45 -2.80
CA SER A 80 13.19 -5.22 -3.99
C SER A 80 11.73 -5.66 -3.98
N LEU A 81 11.21 -6.02 -5.16
CA LEU A 81 9.88 -6.60 -5.29
C LEU A 81 9.75 -7.87 -4.44
N GLU A 82 10.78 -8.70 -4.42
CA GLU A 82 10.85 -9.95 -3.66
C GLU A 82 10.69 -9.69 -2.16
N ALA A 83 11.40 -8.71 -1.64
CA ALA A 83 11.33 -8.32 -0.23
C ALA A 83 9.93 -7.79 0.13
N MET A 84 9.33 -6.96 -0.72
CA MET A 84 7.98 -6.41 -0.49
C MET A 84 6.87 -7.48 -0.60
N VAL A 85 7.04 -8.47 -1.46
CA VAL A 85 6.12 -9.63 -1.54
C VAL A 85 6.25 -10.51 -0.29
N SER A 86 7.46 -10.71 0.22
CA SER A 86 7.71 -11.40 1.49
C SER A 86 7.10 -10.66 2.68
N ASP A 87 7.14 -9.33 2.70
CA ASP A 87 6.49 -8.50 3.71
C ASP A 87 4.97 -8.71 3.74
N LEU A 88 4.36 -8.71 2.56
CA LEU A 88 2.92 -8.95 2.43
C LEU A 88 2.54 -10.33 2.96
N ASP A 89 3.33 -11.36 2.67
CA ASP A 89 3.13 -12.70 3.22
C ASP A 89 3.25 -12.74 4.76
N ALA A 90 4.26 -12.07 5.31
CA ALA A 90 4.47 -11.98 6.75
C ALA A 90 3.29 -11.27 7.46
N VAL A 91 2.78 -10.18 6.89
CA VAL A 91 1.62 -9.45 7.43
C VAL A 91 0.35 -10.30 7.39
N ILE A 92 0.06 -10.95 6.26
CA ILE A 92 -1.11 -11.84 6.09
C ILE A 92 -1.03 -13.01 7.07
N GLY A 93 0.14 -13.65 7.18
CA GLY A 93 0.37 -14.74 8.12
C GLY A 93 0.21 -14.30 9.57
N ARG A 94 0.77 -13.16 9.96
CA ARG A 94 0.66 -12.62 11.33
C ARG A 94 -0.76 -12.17 11.68
N ALA A 95 -1.53 -11.72 10.70
CA ALA A 95 -2.95 -11.41 10.87
C ALA A 95 -3.85 -12.67 10.97
N GLY A 96 -3.29 -13.87 10.75
CA GLY A 96 -4.01 -15.13 10.86
C GLY A 96 -4.98 -15.40 9.70
N LEU A 97 -4.73 -14.81 8.53
CA LEU A 97 -5.64 -14.87 7.39
C LEU A 97 -5.23 -15.98 6.42
N ALA A 98 -6.14 -16.91 6.13
CA ALA A 98 -5.91 -18.00 5.18
C ALA A 98 -6.06 -17.52 3.73
N GLN A 99 -7.08 -16.71 3.47
CA GLN A 99 -7.39 -16.15 2.16
C GLN A 99 -7.71 -14.66 2.28
N VAL A 100 -7.30 -13.89 1.28
CA VAL A 100 -7.45 -12.43 1.27
C VAL A 100 -7.87 -11.91 -0.10
N SER A 101 -8.50 -10.74 -0.11
CA SER A 101 -8.53 -9.86 -1.28
C SER A 101 -7.41 -8.83 -1.16
N LEU A 102 -6.82 -8.40 -2.27
CA LEU A 102 -5.75 -7.40 -2.30
C LEU A 102 -6.24 -6.11 -2.96
N LEU A 103 -5.92 -4.98 -2.35
CA LEU A 103 -6.08 -3.66 -2.96
C LEU A 103 -4.70 -3.04 -3.18
N GLY A 104 -4.28 -2.97 -4.42
CA GLY A 104 -3.05 -2.31 -4.86
C GLY A 104 -3.33 -0.98 -5.53
N GLN A 105 -2.52 0.02 -5.22
CA GLN A 105 -2.60 1.35 -5.82
C GLN A 105 -1.25 1.77 -6.38
N TYR A 106 -1.26 2.38 -7.56
CA TYR A 106 -0.08 2.95 -8.21
C TYR A 106 1.11 1.96 -8.21
N ASN A 107 2.18 2.27 -7.51
CA ASN A 107 3.39 1.46 -7.44
C ASN A 107 3.27 0.21 -6.56
N SER A 108 2.19 0.05 -5.80
CA SER A 108 1.93 -1.20 -5.06
C SER A 108 1.23 -2.27 -5.90
N CYS A 109 0.72 -1.92 -7.09
CA CYS A 109 0.10 -2.91 -7.98
C CYS A 109 1.04 -4.07 -8.36
N PRO A 110 2.32 -3.85 -8.73
CA PRO A 110 3.26 -4.94 -8.98
C PRO A 110 3.43 -5.89 -7.80
N HIS A 111 3.42 -5.38 -6.56
CA HIS A 111 3.54 -6.20 -5.34
C HIS A 111 2.32 -7.10 -5.16
N ALA A 112 1.11 -6.55 -5.32
CA ALA A 112 -0.13 -7.31 -5.27
C ALA A 112 -0.20 -8.38 -6.36
N ILE A 113 0.18 -8.05 -7.59
CA ILE A 113 0.20 -8.98 -8.73
C ILE A 113 1.22 -10.10 -8.49
N ALA A 114 2.44 -9.76 -8.06
CA ALA A 114 3.48 -10.74 -7.83
C ALA A 114 3.14 -11.68 -6.67
N TYR A 115 2.50 -11.17 -5.60
CA TYR A 115 2.00 -11.99 -4.50
C TYR A 115 0.91 -12.96 -4.99
N ALA A 116 -0.10 -12.45 -5.70
CA ALA A 116 -1.19 -13.28 -6.22
C ALA A 116 -0.71 -14.37 -7.19
N ALA A 117 0.31 -14.07 -8.00
CA ALA A 117 0.91 -15.05 -8.91
C ALA A 117 1.68 -16.16 -8.18
N ARG A 118 2.27 -15.86 -7.01
CA ARG A 118 3.02 -16.84 -6.19
C ARG A 118 2.12 -17.64 -5.24
N HIS A 119 0.98 -17.06 -4.84
CA HIS A 119 0.06 -17.62 -3.85
C HIS A 119 -1.40 -17.57 -4.36
N PRO A 120 -1.69 -18.19 -5.52
CA PRO A 120 -3.03 -18.12 -6.13
C PRO A 120 -4.12 -18.72 -5.22
N GLU A 121 -3.76 -19.69 -4.37
CA GLU A 121 -4.66 -20.31 -3.39
C GLU A 121 -5.03 -19.36 -2.23
N ARG A 122 -4.26 -18.32 -2.00
CA ARG A 122 -4.46 -17.35 -0.90
C ARG A 122 -5.15 -16.07 -1.34
N VAL A 123 -5.25 -15.80 -2.64
CA VAL A 123 -5.84 -14.55 -3.16
C VAL A 123 -7.16 -14.82 -3.87
N ASN A 124 -8.26 -14.40 -3.23
CA ASN A 124 -9.59 -14.55 -3.80
C ASN A 124 -9.90 -13.52 -4.88
N ARG A 125 -9.52 -12.27 -4.65
CA ARG A 125 -9.81 -11.13 -5.53
C ARG A 125 -8.68 -10.11 -5.46
N MET A 126 -8.58 -9.30 -6.51
CA MET A 126 -7.61 -8.22 -6.57
C MET A 126 -8.25 -6.99 -7.19
N VAL A 127 -8.08 -5.84 -6.54
CA VAL A 127 -8.43 -4.53 -7.06
C VAL A 127 -7.14 -3.77 -7.31
N LEU A 128 -6.94 -3.31 -8.54
CA LEU A 128 -5.77 -2.53 -8.94
C LEU A 128 -6.21 -1.16 -9.41
N PHE A 129 -5.72 -0.12 -8.76
CA PHE A 129 -6.10 1.25 -9.05
C PHE A 129 -4.89 2.08 -9.51
N GLY A 130 -4.97 2.63 -10.71
CA GLY A 130 -3.98 3.58 -11.24
C GLY A 130 -2.57 3.02 -11.43
N GLY A 131 -2.40 1.70 -11.42
CA GLY A 131 -1.11 1.03 -11.52
C GLY A 131 -0.88 0.30 -12.82
N SER A 132 0.31 -0.28 -12.96
CA SER A 132 0.68 -1.14 -14.06
C SER A 132 1.36 -2.41 -13.54
N ALA A 133 1.31 -3.49 -14.32
CA ALA A 133 1.99 -4.75 -14.00
C ALA A 133 3.52 -4.64 -14.08
N ARG A 134 4.03 -3.66 -14.82
CA ARG A 134 5.46 -3.38 -14.95
C ARG A 134 5.73 -2.01 -14.34
N GLY A 135 6.73 -1.92 -13.48
CA GLY A 135 7.12 -0.66 -12.82
C GLY A 135 7.55 0.43 -13.82
N TRP A 136 7.85 1.60 -13.31
CA TRP A 136 8.25 2.79 -14.08
C TRP A 136 9.42 2.56 -15.05
N THR A 137 10.30 1.61 -14.75
CA THR A 137 11.42 1.23 -15.62
C THR A 137 11.00 0.62 -16.95
N ALA A 138 9.75 0.21 -17.09
CA ALA A 138 9.19 -0.34 -18.33
C ALA A 138 8.45 0.70 -19.18
N MET A 139 8.44 1.96 -18.76
CA MET A 139 7.83 3.04 -19.55
C MET A 139 8.69 3.34 -20.78
N SER A 140 8.03 3.48 -21.94
CA SER A 140 8.71 3.96 -23.14
C SER A 140 9.18 5.41 -22.94
N ALA A 141 10.22 5.81 -23.65
CA ALA A 141 10.74 7.18 -23.62
C ALA A 141 9.60 8.22 -23.86
N LYS A 142 8.61 7.89 -24.72
CA LYS A 142 7.46 8.74 -25.00
C LYS A 142 6.54 8.90 -23.78
N GLN A 143 6.31 7.84 -23.01
CA GLN A 143 5.51 7.89 -21.79
C GLN A 143 6.23 8.67 -20.67
N THR A 144 7.54 8.46 -20.52
CA THR A 144 8.37 9.23 -19.59
C THR A 144 8.35 10.72 -19.94
N GLN A 145 8.49 11.07 -21.22
CA GLN A 145 8.43 12.46 -21.69
C GLN A 145 7.07 13.09 -21.43
N ALA A 146 5.97 12.34 -21.65
CA ALA A 146 4.62 12.83 -21.35
C ALA A 146 4.41 13.14 -19.87
N LEU A 147 4.92 12.28 -18.95
CA LEU A 147 4.85 12.54 -17.52
C LEU A 147 5.67 13.76 -17.10
N LEU A 148 6.90 13.89 -17.58
CA LEU A 148 7.74 15.06 -17.33
C LEU A 148 7.09 16.35 -17.81
N SER A 149 6.38 16.31 -18.94
CA SER A 149 5.65 17.47 -19.45
C SER A 149 4.45 17.86 -18.57
N LEU A 150 3.79 16.89 -17.89
CA LEU A 150 2.72 17.15 -16.92
C LEU A 150 3.25 17.85 -15.66
N GLU A 151 4.40 17.45 -15.15
CA GLU A 151 5.04 18.11 -14.00
C GLU A 151 5.39 19.57 -14.30
N VAL A 152 5.88 19.87 -15.50
CA VAL A 152 6.21 21.25 -15.92
C VAL A 152 4.94 22.11 -16.09
N SER A 153 3.82 21.53 -16.46
CA SER A 153 2.55 22.24 -16.65
C SER A 153 1.81 22.54 -15.34
N TRP A 154 2.10 21.81 -14.26
CA TRP A 154 1.49 22.00 -12.95
C TRP A 154 2.24 23.04 -12.11
N ARG A 155 2.14 24.31 -12.54
CA ARG A 155 2.56 25.44 -11.68
C ARG A 155 1.35 25.88 -10.85
N PRO A 156 1.44 25.93 -9.50
CA PRO A 156 0.37 26.52 -8.70
C PRO A 156 0.16 27.95 -9.18
N ARG A 157 -1.08 28.32 -9.52
CA ARG A 157 -1.44 29.68 -9.86
C ARG A 157 -1.11 30.56 -8.67
N ASN A 158 -0.14 31.44 -8.80
CA ASN A 158 0.22 32.39 -7.77
C ASN A 158 -1.00 33.29 -7.46
N PRO A 159 -1.58 33.26 -6.25
CA PRO A 159 -2.77 34.04 -5.94
C PRO A 159 -2.54 35.56 -5.90
N SER A 160 -1.29 36.05 -6.01
CA SER A 160 -0.93 37.44 -5.90
C SER A 160 -1.04 38.27 -7.19
N ARG A 161 -1.58 37.71 -8.31
CA ARG A 161 -1.86 38.49 -9.53
C ARG A 161 -3.36 38.75 -9.72
N ARG A 162 -4.01 39.35 -8.76
CA ARG A 162 -5.21 40.14 -8.96
C ARG A 162 -4.92 41.57 -8.56
N ARG A 163 -4.60 42.40 -9.51
CA ARG A 163 -4.81 43.84 -9.52
C ARG A 163 -5.60 44.18 -10.75
#